data_3139b0e214b8d251a0142d2c5757ddaf
#
_entry.id   3139b0e214b8d251a0142d2c5757ddaf
#
_cell.length_a   1.000
_cell.length_b   1.000
_cell.length_c   1.000
_cell.angle_alpha   90.00
_cell.angle_beta   90.00
_cell.angle_gamma   90.00
#
_symmetry.space_group_name_H-M   'P 1'
#
loop_
_entity.id
_entity.type
_entity.pdbx_description
1 polymer ?
#
loop_
_entity_poly.entity_id
_entity_poly.type
_entity_poly.pdbx_seq_one_letter_code
_entity_poly.pdbx_strand_id
1 'polypeptide(L)'
;MAGNPMLVGMGNPLLDISAEVGQDVFDKYEVLPGNAILAEEKHLPIYKELSDNYKCDFIAGGATMNAIRVCQWMSQTPNTTGFMGCISNDEFGQKLQESVKNDGVEARFQIDENTPTGTCAVLVLNKERSLIANISAANNFTIDHLRANWSVIENAKFYYIASFFLTVTPESIVEVGKHAAANGKTFAMNISAPFLIEFFKDPMMQAFPYTDIVFGNETEALKFSEVHGFGTEDFQQIALRMAELPKETERPRTVVITRGQDSTVVACNGQVTFYDTTPLAPEQLVDTNGAGDAFVGGFLSELVKGSEVARCVAAGHYAAREIIQQSGCVFPPTPNFS
;
A
#
# COMPACT_ATOMS: atom_id res chain seq x y z
N MET A 1 -1.37 26.26 11.99
CA MET A 1 -2.53 25.53 11.45
C MET A 1 -1.93 24.38 10.66
N ALA A 2 -2.28 23.12 10.97
CA ALA A 2 -1.88 21.98 10.15
C ALA A 2 -2.44 22.22 8.74
N GLY A 3 -1.59 22.13 7.71
CA GLY A 3 -2.03 22.25 6.33
C GLY A 3 -2.91 21.05 5.98
N ASN A 4 -3.90 21.24 5.11
CA ASN A 4 -4.69 20.12 4.61
C ASN A 4 -3.80 19.24 3.71
N PRO A 5 -3.81 17.90 3.84
CA PRO A 5 -3.02 17.02 3.00
C PRO A 5 -3.43 17.13 1.53
N MET A 6 -2.43 17.06 0.65
CA MET A 6 -2.65 17.06 -0.81
C MET A 6 -3.10 15.68 -1.30
N LEU A 7 -2.55 14.62 -0.70
CA LEU A 7 -2.85 13.21 -0.98
C LEU A 7 -3.42 12.57 0.28
N VAL A 8 -4.52 11.85 0.15
CA VAL A 8 -5.11 11.05 1.24
C VAL A 8 -5.18 9.60 0.85
N GLY A 9 -4.64 8.74 1.72
CA GLY A 9 -4.79 7.29 1.64
C GLY A 9 -5.82 6.76 2.62
N MET A 10 -6.50 5.67 2.25
CA MET A 10 -7.36 4.88 3.15
C MET A 10 -6.95 3.42 3.07
N GLY A 11 -6.87 2.73 4.19
CA GLY A 11 -6.44 1.34 4.18
C GLY A 11 -6.38 0.71 5.56
N ASN A 12 -5.86 -0.50 5.61
CA ASN A 12 -5.68 -1.30 6.80
C ASN A 12 -4.34 -0.96 7.48
N PRO A 13 -4.32 -0.17 8.56
CA PRO A 13 -3.10 0.09 9.30
C PRO A 13 -2.72 -1.13 10.13
N LEU A 14 -1.47 -1.55 10.05
CA LEU A 14 -0.90 -2.63 10.84
C LEU A 14 0.37 -2.15 11.55
N LEU A 15 0.62 -2.66 12.74
CA LEU A 15 1.91 -2.51 13.38
C LEU A 15 2.75 -3.76 13.10
N ASP A 16 3.80 -3.62 12.31
CA ASP A 16 4.76 -4.68 12.08
C ASP A 16 5.66 -4.83 13.31
N ILE A 17 5.70 -6.04 13.87
CA ILE A 17 6.52 -6.42 15.02
C ILE A 17 7.59 -7.36 14.49
N SER A 18 8.78 -6.82 14.21
CA SER A 18 9.89 -7.55 13.60
C SER A 18 10.89 -8.01 14.65
N ALA A 19 11.22 -9.29 14.65
CA ALA A 19 12.19 -9.89 15.55
C ALA A 19 13.00 -10.99 14.88
N GLU A 20 14.30 -11.09 15.23
CA GLU A 20 15.09 -12.28 14.97
C GLU A 20 14.69 -13.38 15.95
N VAL A 21 14.30 -14.54 15.45
CA VAL A 21 13.80 -15.68 16.24
C VAL A 21 14.49 -16.98 15.84
N GLY A 22 14.41 -17.98 16.73
CA GLY A 22 14.87 -19.33 16.46
C GLY A 22 13.85 -20.19 15.71
N GLN A 23 14.31 -21.37 15.25
CA GLN A 23 13.45 -22.35 14.60
C GLN A 23 12.31 -22.82 15.51
N ASP A 24 12.51 -22.82 16.81
CA ASP A 24 11.52 -23.17 17.83
C ASP A 24 10.24 -22.34 17.78
N VAL A 25 10.34 -21.04 17.40
CA VAL A 25 9.17 -20.17 17.20
C VAL A 25 8.41 -20.58 15.95
N PHE A 26 9.12 -20.88 14.85
CA PHE A 26 8.51 -21.37 13.62
C PHE A 26 7.77 -22.68 13.85
N ASP A 27 8.40 -23.61 14.56
CA ASP A 27 7.79 -24.93 14.89
C ASP A 27 6.57 -24.76 15.82
N LYS A 28 6.68 -23.87 16.82
CA LYS A 28 5.59 -23.60 17.78
C LYS A 28 4.33 -23.05 17.11
N TYR A 29 4.50 -22.15 16.14
CA TYR A 29 3.38 -21.50 15.45
C TYR A 29 3.07 -22.10 14.08
N GLU A 30 3.74 -23.20 13.70
CA GLU A 30 3.54 -23.91 12.43
C GLU A 30 3.69 -22.99 11.21
N VAL A 31 4.70 -22.11 11.23
CA VAL A 31 5.00 -21.16 10.16
C VAL A 31 6.15 -21.70 9.31
N LEU A 32 6.02 -21.61 8.00
CA LEU A 32 7.12 -21.97 7.09
C LEU A 32 8.00 -20.76 6.82
N PRO A 33 9.34 -20.93 6.76
CA PRO A 33 10.23 -19.86 6.34
C PRO A 33 9.84 -19.26 4.99
N GLY A 34 9.94 -17.94 4.84
CA GLY A 34 9.61 -17.22 3.62
C GLY A 34 8.12 -17.10 3.30
N ASN A 35 7.22 -17.55 4.20
CA ASN A 35 5.78 -17.54 3.95
C ASN A 35 5.09 -16.30 4.56
N ALA A 36 4.00 -15.86 3.93
CA ALA A 36 3.11 -14.81 4.44
C ALA A 36 1.69 -15.37 4.59
N ILE A 37 1.17 -15.34 5.81
CA ILE A 37 -0.13 -15.91 6.16
C ILE A 37 -1.00 -14.92 6.93
N LEU A 38 -2.31 -15.14 6.89
CA LEU A 38 -3.24 -14.52 7.84
C LEU A 38 -3.21 -15.30 9.14
N ALA A 39 -3.30 -14.59 10.26
CA ALA A 39 -3.34 -15.20 11.58
C ALA A 39 -4.62 -16.02 11.78
N GLU A 40 -4.45 -17.23 12.25
CA GLU A 40 -5.49 -18.05 12.86
C GLU A 40 -5.44 -17.87 14.40
N GLU A 41 -6.41 -18.41 15.10
CA GLU A 41 -6.51 -18.30 16.57
C GLU A 41 -5.22 -18.77 17.28
N LYS A 42 -4.60 -19.85 16.79
CA LYS A 42 -3.34 -20.39 17.33
C LYS A 42 -2.15 -19.42 17.24
N HIS A 43 -2.21 -18.45 16.30
CA HIS A 43 -1.15 -17.47 16.09
C HIS A 43 -1.29 -16.22 16.99
N LEU A 44 -2.47 -15.94 17.56
CA LEU A 44 -2.71 -14.71 18.31
C LEU A 44 -1.73 -14.44 19.46
N PRO A 45 -1.21 -15.45 20.19
CA PRO A 45 -0.23 -15.18 21.26
C PRO A 45 1.12 -14.66 20.78
N ILE A 46 1.49 -14.85 19.49
CA ILE A 46 2.82 -14.53 18.97
C ILE A 46 3.17 -13.04 19.11
N TYR A 47 2.23 -12.14 18.90
CA TYR A 47 2.45 -10.70 18.92
C TYR A 47 2.94 -10.21 20.28
N LYS A 48 2.29 -10.70 21.34
CA LYS A 48 2.70 -10.40 22.72
C LYS A 48 3.99 -11.12 23.08
N GLU A 49 4.15 -12.37 22.69
CA GLU A 49 5.36 -13.14 22.94
C GLU A 49 6.60 -12.47 22.33
N LEU A 50 6.50 -12.01 21.09
CA LEU A 50 7.59 -11.27 20.45
C LEU A 50 7.91 -9.99 21.23
N SER A 51 6.88 -9.19 21.54
CA SER A 51 7.04 -7.92 22.26
C SER A 51 7.64 -8.10 23.66
N ASP A 52 7.29 -9.17 24.36
CA ASP A 52 7.73 -9.42 25.76
C ASP A 52 9.12 -10.07 25.83
N ASN A 53 9.49 -10.95 24.87
CA ASN A 53 10.61 -11.85 25.02
C ASN A 53 11.76 -11.58 24.03
N TYR A 54 11.53 -10.75 23.00
CA TYR A 54 12.52 -10.49 21.95
C TYR A 54 12.81 -8.99 21.83
N LYS A 55 13.97 -8.68 21.27
CA LYS A 55 14.26 -7.32 20.84
C LYS A 55 13.50 -7.07 19.54
N CYS A 56 12.46 -6.27 19.59
CA CYS A 56 11.60 -5.98 18.46
C CYS A 56 11.81 -4.58 17.89
N ASP A 57 11.73 -4.48 16.57
CA ASP A 57 11.48 -3.24 15.87
C ASP A 57 9.97 -3.11 15.59
N PHE A 58 9.39 -1.96 15.95
CA PHE A 58 7.98 -1.65 15.73
C PHE A 58 7.89 -0.63 14.60
N ILE A 59 7.28 -1.04 13.47
CA ILE A 59 7.23 -0.25 12.26
C ILE A 59 5.77 -0.11 11.83
N ALA A 60 5.32 1.12 11.51
CA ALA A 60 4.02 1.28 10.91
C ALA A 60 4.00 0.60 9.54
N GLY A 61 2.98 -0.23 9.31
CA GLY A 61 2.83 -1.06 8.13
C GLY A 61 1.40 -1.03 7.57
N GLY A 62 1.18 -1.89 6.57
CA GLY A 62 -0.03 -1.93 5.76
C GLY A 62 0.17 -1.22 4.41
N ALA A 63 -0.25 -1.86 3.31
CA ALA A 63 0.11 -1.46 1.94
C ALA A 63 -0.18 0.03 1.64
N THR A 64 -1.39 0.51 1.91
CA THR A 64 -1.70 1.94 1.71
C THR A 64 -0.86 2.83 2.62
N MET A 65 -0.71 2.47 3.90
CA MET A 65 0.05 3.24 4.87
C MET A 65 1.51 3.37 4.46
N ASN A 66 2.13 2.28 4.01
CA ASN A 66 3.51 2.28 3.52
C ASN A 66 3.67 3.27 2.35
N ALA A 67 2.79 3.20 1.35
CA ALA A 67 2.84 4.11 0.21
C ALA A 67 2.69 5.59 0.63
N ILE A 68 1.79 5.88 1.58
CA ILE A 68 1.57 7.23 2.10
C ILE A 68 2.79 7.74 2.89
N ARG A 69 3.40 6.90 3.73
CA ARG A 69 4.63 7.23 4.48
C ARG A 69 5.82 7.49 3.55
N VAL A 70 6.00 6.64 2.53
CA VAL A 70 7.05 6.82 1.51
C VAL A 70 6.81 8.08 0.70
N CYS A 71 5.57 8.39 0.30
CA CYS A 71 5.24 9.65 -0.38
C CYS A 71 5.55 10.86 0.51
N GLN A 72 5.25 10.80 1.80
CA GLN A 72 5.56 11.85 2.77
C GLN A 72 7.09 12.03 2.89
N TRP A 73 7.84 10.93 3.03
CA TRP A 73 9.30 10.95 3.05
C TRP A 73 9.90 11.57 1.79
N MET A 74 9.45 11.16 0.61
CA MET A 74 9.91 11.70 -0.67
C MET A 74 9.56 13.19 -0.85
N SER A 75 8.47 13.66 -0.27
CA SER A 75 8.00 15.05 -0.39
C SER A 75 8.79 16.03 0.49
N GLN A 76 9.33 15.58 1.61
CA GLN A 76 10.07 16.40 2.61
C GLN A 76 9.29 17.62 3.12
N THR A 77 8.01 17.71 2.81
CA THR A 77 7.12 18.79 3.24
C THR A 77 6.09 18.21 4.24
N PRO A 78 6.08 18.66 5.51
CA PRO A 78 5.16 18.12 6.51
C PRO A 78 3.69 18.21 6.07
N ASN A 79 2.92 17.19 6.43
CA ASN A 79 1.49 17.09 6.14
C ASN A 79 1.12 17.18 4.63
N THR A 80 2.02 16.80 3.74
CA THR A 80 1.67 16.63 2.31
C THR A 80 0.70 15.48 2.15
N THR A 81 0.81 14.47 3.02
CA THR A 81 -0.02 13.27 2.98
C THR A 81 -0.88 13.12 4.22
N GLY A 82 -2.06 12.51 4.03
CA GLY A 82 -2.97 12.12 5.08
C GLY A 82 -3.34 10.65 4.99
N PHE A 83 -3.77 10.06 6.09
CA PHE A 83 -4.18 8.68 6.15
C PHE A 83 -5.43 8.48 7.01
N MET A 84 -6.33 7.58 6.56
CA MET A 84 -7.48 7.12 7.32
C MET A 84 -7.48 5.60 7.41
N GLY A 85 -7.77 5.08 8.59
CA GLY A 85 -7.88 3.65 8.89
C GLY A 85 -8.43 3.45 10.29
N CYS A 86 -8.56 2.20 10.74
CA CYS A 86 -9.08 1.88 12.06
C CYS A 86 -8.02 1.17 12.90
N ILE A 87 -7.86 1.62 14.15
CA ILE A 87 -6.95 1.05 15.16
C ILE A 87 -7.69 1.01 16.50
N SER A 88 -7.07 0.43 17.52
CA SER A 88 -7.52 0.52 18.91
C SER A 88 -6.69 1.53 19.70
N ASN A 89 -7.20 1.93 20.87
CA ASN A 89 -6.45 2.75 21.83
C ASN A 89 -5.60 1.87 22.78
N ASP A 90 -4.97 0.84 22.22
CA ASP A 90 -4.06 -0.05 22.93
C ASP A 90 -2.58 0.34 22.73
N GLU A 91 -1.67 -0.41 23.34
CA GLU A 91 -0.23 -0.14 23.24
C GLU A 91 0.27 -0.14 21.79
N PHE A 92 -0.21 -1.06 20.95
CA PHE A 92 0.18 -1.16 19.55
C PHE A 92 -0.39 -0.02 18.71
N GLY A 93 -1.63 0.41 18.98
CA GLY A 93 -2.24 1.58 18.35
C GLY A 93 -1.51 2.87 18.68
N GLN A 94 -1.06 3.03 19.92
CA GLN A 94 -0.26 4.20 20.34
C GLN A 94 1.09 4.22 19.63
N LYS A 95 1.81 3.08 19.56
CA LYS A 95 3.08 2.96 18.80
C LYS A 95 2.90 3.28 17.34
N LEU A 96 1.82 2.77 16.72
CA LEU A 96 1.51 3.03 15.32
C LEU A 96 1.22 4.51 15.07
N GLN A 97 0.39 5.14 15.90
CA GLN A 97 0.10 6.58 15.81
C GLN A 97 1.38 7.42 15.94
N GLU A 98 2.24 7.08 16.90
CA GLU A 98 3.51 7.79 17.11
C GLU A 98 4.44 7.63 15.89
N SER A 99 4.58 6.43 15.34
CA SER A 99 5.38 6.17 14.14
C SER A 99 4.90 7.01 12.96
N VAL A 100 3.60 6.99 12.66
CA VAL A 100 3.01 7.73 11.54
C VAL A 100 3.14 9.24 11.71
N LYS A 101 2.98 9.73 12.94
CA LYS A 101 3.17 11.14 13.28
C LYS A 101 4.64 11.59 13.11
N ASN A 102 5.59 10.74 13.52
CA ASN A 102 7.02 11.03 13.37
C ASN A 102 7.43 11.09 11.89
N ASP A 103 6.78 10.31 11.02
CA ASP A 103 6.96 10.39 9.57
C ASP A 103 6.31 11.65 8.94
N GLY A 104 5.57 12.45 9.72
CA GLY A 104 4.94 13.68 9.24
C GLY A 104 3.63 13.50 8.49
N VAL A 105 3.01 12.32 8.57
CA VAL A 105 1.70 12.02 7.98
C VAL A 105 0.57 12.49 8.89
N GLU A 106 -0.44 13.17 8.34
CA GLU A 106 -1.64 13.54 9.08
C GLU A 106 -2.65 12.38 9.12
N ALA A 107 -2.69 11.63 10.22
CA ALA A 107 -3.58 10.48 10.35
C ALA A 107 -4.90 10.85 11.05
N ARG A 108 -6.01 10.30 10.54
CA ARG A 108 -7.37 10.37 11.12
C ARG A 108 -7.85 8.95 11.37
N PHE A 109 -7.35 8.36 12.46
CA PHE A 109 -7.74 7.00 12.82
C PHE A 109 -9.15 6.96 13.44
N GLN A 110 -9.95 5.99 13.00
CA GLN A 110 -11.10 5.52 13.75
C GLN A 110 -10.57 4.69 14.94
N ILE A 111 -11.13 4.91 16.11
CA ILE A 111 -10.76 4.13 17.30
C ILE A 111 -11.85 3.10 17.55
N ASP A 112 -11.44 1.83 17.56
CA ASP A 112 -12.26 0.70 17.99
C ASP A 112 -11.91 0.34 19.44
N GLU A 113 -12.88 0.48 20.35
CA GLU A 113 -12.70 0.22 21.78
C GLU A 113 -12.73 -1.28 22.13
N ASN A 114 -13.16 -2.12 21.20
CA ASN A 114 -13.45 -3.54 21.48
C ASN A 114 -12.49 -4.51 20.82
N THR A 115 -11.84 -4.09 19.75
CA THR A 115 -10.98 -4.96 18.93
C THR A 115 -9.55 -4.43 18.97
N PRO A 116 -8.53 -5.24 19.28
CA PRO A 116 -7.15 -4.76 19.35
C PRO A 116 -6.64 -4.27 17.99
N THR A 117 -5.63 -3.41 18.03
CA THR A 117 -4.96 -2.90 16.83
C THR A 117 -4.44 -4.03 15.95
N GLY A 118 -4.59 -3.88 14.64
CA GLY A 118 -4.03 -4.79 13.66
C GLY A 118 -2.51 -4.85 13.76
N THR A 119 -1.95 -6.05 13.68
CA THR A 119 -0.51 -6.33 13.85
C THR A 119 -0.02 -7.31 12.80
N CYS A 120 1.26 -7.23 12.47
CA CYS A 120 1.92 -8.24 11.67
C CYS A 120 3.18 -8.71 12.40
N ALA A 121 3.26 -10.00 12.74
CA ALA A 121 4.49 -10.58 13.25
C ALA A 121 5.43 -10.85 12.06
N VAL A 122 6.60 -10.24 12.09
CA VAL A 122 7.65 -10.40 11.09
C VAL A 122 8.79 -11.21 11.72
N LEU A 123 8.80 -12.52 11.43
CA LEU A 123 9.77 -13.46 11.96
C LEU A 123 10.99 -13.49 11.03
N VAL A 124 12.15 -13.17 11.57
CA VAL A 124 13.41 -13.19 10.82
C VAL A 124 14.24 -14.39 11.25
N LEU A 125 14.53 -15.29 10.31
CA LEU A 125 15.40 -16.44 10.51
C LEU A 125 16.36 -16.57 9.32
N ASN A 126 17.68 -16.57 9.57
CA ASN A 126 18.71 -16.69 8.54
C ASN A 126 18.54 -15.66 7.39
N LYS A 127 18.12 -14.44 7.69
CA LYS A 127 17.80 -13.36 6.76
C LYS A 127 16.52 -13.57 5.91
N GLU A 128 15.82 -14.70 6.08
CA GLU A 128 14.50 -14.90 5.50
C GLU A 128 13.41 -14.36 6.43
N ARG A 129 12.33 -13.84 5.84
CA ARG A 129 11.22 -13.27 6.59
C ARG A 129 9.95 -14.06 6.34
N SER A 130 9.23 -14.27 7.44
CA SER A 130 7.88 -14.81 7.39
C SER A 130 6.93 -13.86 8.10
N LEU A 131 5.74 -13.71 7.56
CA LEU A 131 4.76 -12.72 8.02
C LEU A 131 3.49 -13.43 8.48
N ILE A 132 2.99 -13.02 9.65
CA ILE A 132 1.70 -13.46 10.17
C ILE A 132 0.88 -12.20 10.42
N ALA A 133 -0.09 -11.91 9.56
CA ALA A 133 -0.89 -10.69 9.63
C ALA A 133 -2.22 -10.93 10.37
N ASN A 134 -2.45 -10.21 11.44
CA ASN A 134 -3.73 -10.12 12.14
C ASN A 134 -4.36 -8.76 11.87
N ILE A 135 -5.38 -8.73 11.02
CA ILE A 135 -6.00 -7.48 10.55
C ILE A 135 -6.80 -6.79 11.67
N SER A 136 -7.50 -7.57 12.50
CA SER A 136 -8.13 -7.11 13.76
C SER A 136 -8.92 -5.80 13.57
N ALA A 137 -8.68 -4.74 14.37
CA ALA A 137 -9.40 -3.46 14.30
C ALA A 137 -9.39 -2.81 12.92
N ALA A 138 -8.37 -3.09 12.09
CA ALA A 138 -8.31 -2.54 10.74
C ALA A 138 -9.50 -2.97 9.85
N ASN A 139 -10.17 -4.10 10.18
CA ASN A 139 -11.39 -4.54 9.51
C ASN A 139 -12.65 -3.76 9.92
N ASN A 140 -12.57 -2.91 10.94
CA ASN A 140 -13.74 -2.27 11.53
C ASN A 140 -13.88 -0.79 11.12
N PHE A 141 -13.15 -0.35 10.10
CA PHE A 141 -13.33 0.99 9.55
C PHE A 141 -14.71 1.14 8.92
N THR A 142 -15.38 2.26 9.21
CA THR A 142 -16.75 2.51 8.78
C THR A 142 -16.85 3.72 7.85
N ILE A 143 -17.83 3.69 6.97
CA ILE A 143 -18.18 4.84 6.13
C ILE A 143 -18.60 6.07 6.95
N ASP A 144 -19.14 5.86 8.14
CA ASP A 144 -19.53 6.97 9.03
C ASP A 144 -18.30 7.73 9.53
N HIS A 145 -17.18 7.04 9.82
CA HIS A 145 -15.93 7.71 10.15
C HIS A 145 -15.37 8.52 8.99
N LEU A 146 -15.43 7.97 7.76
CA LEU A 146 -15.07 8.71 6.55
C LEU A 146 -15.90 10.00 6.44
N ARG A 147 -17.20 9.90 6.57
CA ARG A 147 -18.14 11.06 6.46
C ARG A 147 -17.94 12.08 7.58
N ALA A 148 -17.66 11.64 8.80
CA ALA A 148 -17.33 12.53 9.91
C ALA A 148 -16.03 13.34 9.68
N ASN A 149 -15.12 12.83 8.85
CA ASN A 149 -13.86 13.46 8.48
C ASN A 149 -13.85 13.97 7.02
N TRP A 150 -15.02 14.14 6.39
CA TRP A 150 -15.14 14.44 4.97
C TRP A 150 -14.39 15.67 4.51
N SER A 151 -14.21 16.67 5.38
CA SER A 151 -13.42 17.87 5.08
C SER A 151 -11.97 17.55 4.65
N VAL A 152 -11.39 16.46 5.11
CA VAL A 152 -10.06 16.03 4.70
C VAL A 152 -10.09 15.55 3.23
N ILE A 153 -11.14 14.84 2.85
CA ILE A 153 -11.38 14.39 1.46
C ILE A 153 -11.66 15.60 0.55
N GLU A 154 -12.50 16.53 0.99
CA GLU A 154 -12.81 17.74 0.20
C GLU A 154 -11.59 18.62 -0.08
N ASN A 155 -10.66 18.71 0.84
CA ASN A 155 -9.47 19.54 0.70
C ASN A 155 -8.33 18.86 -0.10
N ALA A 156 -8.26 17.51 -0.11
CA ALA A 156 -7.27 16.79 -0.86
C ALA A 156 -7.52 16.87 -2.38
N LYS A 157 -6.46 16.66 -3.17
CA LYS A 157 -6.52 16.63 -4.64
C LYS A 157 -6.25 15.24 -5.21
N PHE A 158 -5.62 14.39 -4.42
CA PHE A 158 -5.21 13.04 -4.81
C PHE A 158 -5.67 12.06 -3.74
N TYR A 159 -6.08 10.86 -4.18
CA TYR A 159 -6.47 9.77 -3.30
C TYR A 159 -5.77 8.49 -3.73
N TYR A 160 -5.37 7.68 -2.76
CA TYR A 160 -4.76 6.39 -3.02
C TYR A 160 -5.30 5.31 -2.09
N ILE A 161 -5.60 4.14 -2.67
CA ILE A 161 -6.10 2.98 -1.94
C ILE A 161 -5.47 1.71 -2.49
N ALA A 162 -4.95 0.86 -1.62
CA ALA A 162 -4.63 -0.52 -1.96
C ALA A 162 -5.90 -1.37 -1.84
N SER A 163 -6.12 -2.27 -2.78
CA SER A 163 -7.37 -3.06 -2.88
C SER A 163 -7.63 -3.99 -1.69
N PHE A 164 -6.67 -4.18 -0.78
CA PHE A 164 -6.95 -4.83 0.50
C PHE A 164 -8.11 -4.18 1.26
N PHE A 165 -8.32 -2.88 1.10
CA PHE A 165 -9.41 -2.15 1.74
C PHE A 165 -10.80 -2.47 1.18
N LEU A 166 -10.88 -3.15 0.02
CA LEU A 166 -12.13 -3.70 -0.52
C LEU A 166 -12.76 -4.76 0.38
N THR A 167 -11.96 -5.43 1.20
CA THR A 167 -12.44 -6.43 2.16
C THR A 167 -13.13 -5.80 3.38
N VAL A 168 -12.98 -4.49 3.58
CA VAL A 168 -13.44 -3.76 4.76
C VAL A 168 -14.65 -2.88 4.43
N THR A 169 -14.47 -1.93 3.51
CA THR A 169 -15.49 -0.93 3.20
C THR A 169 -15.43 -0.48 1.74
N PRO A 170 -15.87 -1.34 0.79
CA PRO A 170 -15.88 -0.99 -0.63
C PRO A 170 -16.73 0.26 -0.92
N GLU A 171 -17.77 0.51 -0.14
CA GLU A 171 -18.62 1.70 -0.26
C GLU A 171 -17.84 3.01 0.00
N SER A 172 -16.92 3.02 0.97
CA SER A 172 -16.05 4.18 1.23
C SER A 172 -15.12 4.46 0.04
N ILE A 173 -14.59 3.41 -0.58
CA ILE A 173 -13.74 3.51 -1.78
C ILE A 173 -14.52 4.14 -2.93
N VAL A 174 -15.72 3.64 -3.17
CA VAL A 174 -16.61 4.14 -4.24
C VAL A 174 -17.04 5.59 -3.97
N GLU A 175 -17.33 5.95 -2.71
CA GLU A 175 -17.74 7.31 -2.35
C GLU A 175 -16.60 8.32 -2.62
N VAL A 176 -15.36 7.98 -2.25
CA VAL A 176 -14.19 8.82 -2.56
C VAL A 176 -13.90 8.87 -4.06
N GLY A 177 -14.01 7.74 -4.76
CA GLY A 177 -13.84 7.68 -6.22
C GLY A 177 -14.85 8.56 -6.96
N LYS A 178 -16.12 8.51 -6.59
CA LYS A 178 -17.18 9.39 -7.12
C LYS A 178 -16.89 10.87 -6.86
N HIS A 179 -16.45 11.19 -5.62
CA HIS A 179 -16.08 12.56 -5.28
C HIS A 179 -14.89 13.05 -6.12
N ALA A 180 -13.87 12.20 -6.31
CA ALA A 180 -12.72 12.53 -7.15
C ALA A 180 -13.14 12.84 -8.59
N ALA A 181 -13.94 11.96 -9.20
CA ALA A 181 -14.44 12.12 -10.56
C ALA A 181 -15.27 13.42 -10.72
N ALA A 182 -16.21 13.66 -9.81
CA ALA A 182 -17.09 14.82 -9.85
C ALA A 182 -16.36 16.17 -9.68
N ASN A 183 -15.21 16.18 -9.02
CA ASN A 183 -14.45 17.40 -8.69
C ASN A 183 -13.13 17.52 -9.47
N GLY A 184 -12.89 16.71 -10.51
CA GLY A 184 -11.69 16.76 -11.34
C GLY A 184 -10.40 16.39 -10.58
N LYS A 185 -10.54 15.66 -9.47
CA LYS A 185 -9.42 15.19 -8.64
C LYS A 185 -8.94 13.82 -9.12
N THR A 186 -7.77 13.38 -8.66
CA THR A 186 -7.15 12.13 -9.10
C THR A 186 -7.37 11.02 -8.08
N PHE A 187 -7.90 9.89 -8.53
CA PHE A 187 -8.04 8.68 -7.74
C PHE A 187 -7.13 7.58 -8.28
N ALA A 188 -6.25 7.06 -7.42
CA ALA A 188 -5.33 5.99 -7.72
C ALA A 188 -5.64 4.74 -6.89
N MET A 189 -5.50 3.57 -7.48
CA MET A 189 -5.74 2.28 -6.82
C MET A 189 -4.67 1.26 -7.21
N ASN A 190 -4.25 0.43 -6.25
CA ASN A 190 -3.43 -0.75 -6.51
C ASN A 190 -4.33 -2.00 -6.47
N ILE A 191 -4.22 -2.89 -7.46
CA ILE A 191 -4.99 -4.16 -7.49
C ILE A 191 -4.48 -5.20 -6.48
N SER A 192 -3.29 -5.01 -5.95
CA SER A 192 -2.69 -5.50 -4.69
C SER A 192 -2.44 -6.99 -4.55
N ALA A 193 -3.36 -7.88 -4.95
CA ALA A 193 -3.17 -9.31 -4.77
C ALA A 193 -4.10 -10.14 -5.69
N PRO A 194 -3.63 -11.31 -6.19
CA PRO A 194 -4.42 -12.19 -7.05
C PRO A 194 -5.77 -12.60 -6.45
N PHE A 195 -5.83 -12.90 -5.15
CA PHE A 195 -7.07 -13.30 -4.50
C PHE A 195 -8.12 -12.17 -4.44
N LEU A 196 -7.70 -10.91 -4.36
CA LEU A 196 -8.62 -9.76 -4.41
C LEU A 196 -9.24 -9.61 -5.79
N ILE A 197 -8.45 -9.81 -6.83
CA ILE A 197 -8.91 -9.77 -8.22
C ILE A 197 -9.94 -10.88 -8.50
N GLU A 198 -9.75 -12.04 -7.88
CA GLU A 198 -10.62 -13.22 -8.06
C GLU A 198 -11.88 -13.13 -7.19
N PHE A 199 -11.74 -12.93 -5.88
CA PHE A 199 -12.86 -13.02 -4.94
C PHE A 199 -13.56 -11.69 -4.65
N PHE A 200 -12.89 -10.56 -4.92
CA PHE A 200 -13.44 -9.21 -4.75
C PHE A 200 -13.58 -8.46 -6.07
N LYS A 201 -13.77 -9.21 -7.17
CA LYS A 201 -13.96 -8.66 -8.51
C LYS A 201 -15.07 -7.61 -8.57
N ASP A 202 -16.26 -7.93 -8.05
CA ASP A 202 -17.42 -7.04 -8.15
C ASP A 202 -17.20 -5.72 -7.38
N PRO A 203 -16.76 -5.70 -6.11
CA PRO A 203 -16.40 -4.47 -5.42
C PRO A 203 -15.28 -3.69 -6.12
N MET A 204 -14.26 -4.37 -6.63
CA MET A 204 -13.17 -3.75 -7.39
C MET A 204 -13.71 -3.03 -8.63
N MET A 205 -14.56 -3.70 -9.41
CA MET A 205 -15.15 -3.15 -10.63
C MET A 205 -16.19 -2.05 -10.38
N GLN A 206 -16.71 -1.90 -9.15
CA GLN A 206 -17.50 -0.73 -8.76
C GLN A 206 -16.65 0.52 -8.57
N ALA A 207 -15.39 0.37 -8.12
CA ALA A 207 -14.45 1.48 -7.94
C ALA A 207 -13.68 1.82 -9.22
N PHE A 208 -13.43 0.82 -10.08
CA PHE A 208 -12.58 0.93 -11.26
C PHE A 208 -12.98 2.04 -12.25
N PRO A 209 -14.27 2.32 -12.51
CA PRO A 209 -14.69 3.42 -13.38
C PRO A 209 -14.22 4.81 -12.94
N TYR A 210 -13.98 5.01 -11.64
CA TYR A 210 -13.51 6.28 -11.07
C TYR A 210 -11.98 6.36 -10.97
N THR A 211 -11.27 5.26 -11.26
CA THR A 211 -9.82 5.18 -11.06
C THR A 211 -9.06 5.77 -12.24
N ASP A 212 -8.22 6.76 -11.97
CA ASP A 212 -7.35 7.43 -12.95
C ASP A 212 -6.02 6.71 -13.13
N ILE A 213 -5.47 6.13 -12.05
CA ILE A 213 -4.19 5.44 -12.07
C ILE A 213 -4.36 4.08 -11.39
N VAL A 214 -4.00 3.02 -12.10
CA VAL A 214 -4.01 1.65 -11.59
C VAL A 214 -2.58 1.15 -11.48
N PHE A 215 -2.23 0.63 -10.31
CA PHE A 215 -0.97 -0.06 -10.06
C PHE A 215 -1.20 -1.56 -9.90
N GLY A 216 -0.21 -2.33 -10.25
CA GLY A 216 -0.13 -3.76 -9.97
C GLY A 216 1.24 -4.30 -10.34
N ASN A 217 1.52 -5.54 -9.92
CA ASN A 217 2.70 -6.27 -10.35
C ASN A 217 2.37 -7.26 -11.48
N GLU A 218 3.39 -7.97 -11.97
CA GLU A 218 3.24 -8.96 -13.05
C GLU A 218 2.24 -10.07 -12.71
N THR A 219 2.28 -10.60 -11.49
CA THR A 219 1.38 -11.68 -11.04
C THR A 219 -0.07 -11.22 -10.97
N GLU A 220 -0.27 -10.03 -10.45
CA GLU A 220 -1.60 -9.38 -10.36
C GLU A 220 -2.14 -9.06 -11.75
N ALA A 221 -1.31 -8.55 -12.66
CA ALA A 221 -1.70 -8.25 -14.04
C ALA A 221 -2.12 -9.51 -14.80
N LEU A 222 -1.38 -10.62 -14.66
CA LEU A 222 -1.76 -11.91 -15.24
C LEU A 222 -3.09 -12.41 -14.68
N LYS A 223 -3.29 -12.35 -13.37
CA LYS A 223 -4.56 -12.72 -12.73
C LYS A 223 -5.71 -11.82 -13.19
N PHE A 224 -5.48 -10.53 -13.35
CA PHE A 224 -6.49 -9.61 -13.87
C PHE A 224 -6.89 -9.97 -15.31
N SER A 225 -5.90 -10.28 -16.17
CA SER A 225 -6.14 -10.75 -17.53
C SER A 225 -6.97 -12.03 -17.58
N GLU A 226 -6.64 -13.00 -16.72
CA GLU A 226 -7.38 -14.26 -16.58
C GLU A 226 -8.85 -14.03 -16.18
N VAL A 227 -9.07 -13.33 -15.06
CA VAL A 227 -10.41 -13.12 -14.48
C VAL A 227 -11.31 -12.27 -15.37
N HIS A 228 -10.72 -11.34 -16.14
CA HIS A 228 -11.46 -10.49 -17.08
C HIS A 228 -11.51 -11.03 -18.51
N GLY A 229 -10.97 -12.22 -18.76
CA GLY A 229 -11.04 -12.88 -20.06
C GLY A 229 -10.29 -12.13 -21.16
N PHE A 230 -9.17 -11.49 -20.83
CA PHE A 230 -8.38 -10.78 -21.85
C PHE A 230 -7.70 -11.72 -22.84
N GLY A 231 -7.44 -12.98 -22.46
CA GLY A 231 -6.87 -13.99 -23.34
C GLY A 231 -5.44 -13.70 -23.79
N THR A 232 -4.69 -13.01 -22.97
CA THR A 232 -3.28 -12.67 -23.24
C THR A 232 -2.47 -12.63 -21.93
N GLU A 233 -1.19 -13.02 -22.04
CA GLU A 233 -0.18 -12.88 -20.99
C GLU A 233 0.83 -11.76 -21.30
N ASP A 234 0.68 -11.09 -22.43
CA ASP A 234 1.51 -9.96 -22.82
C ASP A 234 1.15 -8.73 -21.99
N PHE A 235 2.07 -8.26 -21.17
CA PHE A 235 1.87 -7.12 -20.27
C PHE A 235 1.52 -5.82 -20.98
N GLN A 236 1.98 -5.62 -22.21
CA GLN A 236 1.58 -4.45 -23.02
C GLN A 236 0.09 -4.49 -23.32
N GLN A 237 -0.39 -5.65 -23.80
CA GLN A 237 -1.80 -5.84 -24.13
C GLN A 237 -2.68 -5.81 -22.87
N ILE A 238 -2.20 -6.41 -21.76
CA ILE A 238 -2.92 -6.36 -20.49
C ILE A 238 -3.08 -4.91 -20.03
N ALA A 239 -1.98 -4.15 -20.00
CA ALA A 239 -2.01 -2.75 -19.57
C ALA A 239 -2.93 -1.88 -20.44
N LEU A 240 -2.90 -2.05 -21.77
CA LEU A 240 -3.80 -1.34 -22.69
C LEU A 240 -5.26 -1.69 -22.42
N ARG A 241 -5.60 -2.98 -22.33
CA ARG A 241 -6.98 -3.42 -22.06
C ARG A 241 -7.49 -2.94 -20.70
N MET A 242 -6.64 -2.94 -19.67
CA MET A 242 -6.99 -2.34 -18.37
C MET A 242 -7.25 -0.84 -18.48
N ALA A 243 -6.44 -0.11 -19.26
CA ALA A 243 -6.61 1.32 -19.47
C ALA A 243 -7.91 1.65 -20.22
N GLU A 244 -8.35 0.79 -21.13
CA GLU A 244 -9.55 0.94 -21.96
C GLU A 244 -10.85 0.52 -21.26
N LEU A 245 -10.78 -0.10 -20.07
CA LEU A 245 -11.99 -0.45 -19.32
C LEU A 245 -12.85 0.81 -19.03
N PRO A 246 -14.17 0.68 -18.90
CA PRO A 246 -15.09 1.79 -18.69
C PRO A 246 -14.63 2.77 -17.61
N LYS A 247 -14.81 4.06 -17.84
CA LYS A 247 -14.40 5.15 -16.96
C LYS A 247 -15.47 6.25 -16.95
N GLU A 248 -15.68 6.85 -15.76
CA GLU A 248 -16.67 7.91 -15.54
C GLU A 248 -16.15 9.33 -15.89
N THR A 249 -14.85 9.46 -16.19
CA THR A 249 -14.24 10.74 -16.61
C THR A 249 -13.58 10.59 -17.96
N GLU A 250 -13.48 11.69 -18.71
CA GLU A 250 -12.79 11.72 -20.03
C GLU A 250 -11.25 11.64 -19.92
N ARG A 251 -10.71 11.84 -18.72
CA ARG A 251 -9.26 11.74 -18.48
C ARG A 251 -8.78 10.31 -18.71
N PRO A 252 -7.75 10.06 -19.52
CA PRO A 252 -7.24 8.71 -19.78
C PRO A 252 -6.80 8.02 -18.49
N ARG A 253 -7.06 6.72 -18.36
CA ARG A 253 -6.52 5.91 -17.27
C ARG A 253 -5.08 5.57 -17.57
N THR A 254 -4.21 5.75 -16.58
CA THR A 254 -2.84 5.27 -16.59
C THR A 254 -2.76 3.93 -15.86
N VAL A 255 -2.18 2.92 -16.48
CA VAL A 255 -1.93 1.60 -15.86
C VAL A 255 -0.44 1.41 -15.74
N VAL A 256 0.03 1.08 -14.55
CA VAL A 256 1.44 0.89 -14.20
C VAL A 256 1.63 -0.53 -13.68
N ILE A 257 2.37 -1.36 -14.42
CA ILE A 257 2.68 -2.75 -14.04
C ILE A 257 4.16 -2.83 -13.71
N THR A 258 4.48 -3.01 -12.43
CA THR A 258 5.86 -3.28 -11.97
C THR A 258 6.22 -4.75 -12.19
N ARG A 259 7.50 -5.03 -12.46
CA ARG A 259 7.98 -6.35 -12.82
C ARG A 259 9.34 -6.67 -12.17
N GLY A 260 9.43 -6.42 -10.87
CA GLY A 260 10.64 -6.65 -10.11
C GLY A 260 11.85 -5.91 -10.69
N GLN A 261 12.84 -6.66 -11.17
CA GLN A 261 14.03 -6.10 -11.82
C GLN A 261 13.83 -5.80 -13.33
N ASP A 262 12.75 -6.28 -13.92
CA ASP A 262 12.42 -6.01 -15.32
C ASP A 262 11.79 -4.63 -15.48
N SER A 263 11.73 -4.14 -16.73
CA SER A 263 11.16 -2.82 -17.03
C SER A 263 9.70 -2.71 -16.59
N THR A 264 9.36 -1.63 -15.92
CA THR A 264 7.98 -1.27 -15.60
C THR A 264 7.22 -0.92 -16.89
N VAL A 265 6.03 -1.50 -17.05
CA VAL A 265 5.15 -1.23 -18.20
C VAL A 265 4.14 -0.17 -17.81
N VAL A 266 4.04 0.90 -18.59
CA VAL A 266 3.05 1.96 -18.39
C VAL A 266 2.21 2.13 -19.64
N ALA A 267 0.90 1.94 -19.52
CA ALA A 267 -0.07 2.26 -20.57
C ALA A 267 -0.83 3.53 -20.20
N CYS A 268 -0.85 4.48 -21.11
CA CYS A 268 -1.62 5.72 -20.99
C CYS A 268 -2.01 6.23 -22.38
N ASN A 269 -3.25 6.67 -22.53
CA ASN A 269 -3.74 7.28 -23.79
C ASN A 269 -3.45 6.42 -25.04
N GLY A 270 -3.68 5.11 -24.94
CA GLY A 270 -3.47 4.15 -26.04
C GLY A 270 -2.01 3.86 -26.39
N GLN A 271 -1.05 4.38 -25.63
CA GLN A 271 0.38 4.13 -25.80
C GLN A 271 0.96 3.34 -24.65
N VAL A 272 1.96 2.52 -24.94
CA VAL A 272 2.73 1.78 -23.94
C VAL A 272 4.17 2.24 -23.96
N THR A 273 4.71 2.48 -22.77
CA THR A 273 6.11 2.85 -22.57
C THR A 273 6.73 1.88 -21.53
N PHE A 274 7.96 1.47 -21.80
CA PHE A 274 8.77 0.68 -20.87
C PHE A 274 9.76 1.58 -20.17
N TYR A 275 9.89 1.42 -18.86
CA TYR A 275 10.85 2.13 -18.04
C TYR A 275 11.78 1.14 -17.37
N ASP A 276 13.04 1.15 -17.74
CA ASP A 276 14.04 0.23 -17.20
C ASP A 276 14.32 0.52 -15.72
N THR A 277 14.50 -0.55 -14.96
CA THR A 277 14.93 -0.47 -13.57
C THR A 277 16.46 -0.41 -13.49
N THR A 278 16.97 0.11 -12.39
CA THR A 278 18.41 0.02 -12.07
C THR A 278 18.60 -1.15 -11.11
N PRO A 279 19.17 -2.28 -11.55
CA PRO A 279 19.34 -3.45 -10.71
C PRO A 279 20.22 -3.14 -9.48
N LEU A 280 19.91 -3.82 -8.37
CA LEU A 280 20.78 -3.89 -7.20
C LEU A 280 21.70 -5.11 -7.29
N ALA A 281 22.90 -5.00 -6.70
CA ALA A 281 23.71 -6.19 -6.45
C ALA A 281 22.98 -7.11 -5.44
N PRO A 282 23.02 -8.44 -5.61
CA PRO A 282 22.30 -9.36 -4.73
C PRO A 282 22.61 -9.16 -3.23
N GLU A 283 23.82 -8.71 -2.91
CA GLU A 283 24.28 -8.47 -1.53
C GLU A 283 23.61 -7.26 -0.88
N GLN A 284 23.07 -6.35 -1.67
CA GLN A 284 22.37 -5.14 -1.21
C GLN A 284 20.88 -5.41 -0.96
N LEU A 285 20.35 -6.51 -1.49
CA LEU A 285 18.96 -6.89 -1.30
C LEU A 285 18.77 -7.49 0.10
N VAL A 286 17.98 -6.82 0.93
CA VAL A 286 17.66 -7.23 2.30
C VAL A 286 16.25 -7.79 2.39
N ASP A 287 15.26 -7.05 1.86
CA ASP A 287 13.84 -7.41 1.98
C ASP A 287 13.04 -6.83 0.82
N THR A 288 12.34 -7.69 0.07
CA THR A 288 11.48 -7.24 -1.04
C THR A 288 10.06 -6.86 -0.62
N ASN A 289 9.69 -7.14 0.64
CA ASN A 289 8.38 -6.74 1.15
C ASN A 289 8.26 -5.22 1.17
N GLY A 290 7.11 -4.70 0.74
CA GLY A 290 6.88 -3.26 0.65
C GLY A 290 7.52 -2.57 -0.56
N ALA A 291 8.24 -3.28 -1.44
CA ALA A 291 8.80 -2.70 -2.67
C ALA A 291 7.72 -2.07 -3.56
N GLY A 292 6.60 -2.76 -3.72
CA GLY A 292 5.44 -2.25 -4.47
C GLY A 292 4.82 -1.01 -3.84
N ASP A 293 4.68 -1.01 -2.51
CA ASP A 293 4.15 0.14 -1.76
C ASP A 293 5.10 1.33 -1.88
N ALA A 294 6.40 1.08 -1.78
CA ALA A 294 7.44 2.11 -1.91
C ALA A 294 7.48 2.69 -3.34
N PHE A 295 7.34 1.84 -4.36
CA PHE A 295 7.21 2.31 -5.74
C PHE A 295 6.02 3.25 -5.89
N VAL A 296 4.85 2.85 -5.38
CA VAL A 296 3.65 3.70 -5.42
C VAL A 296 3.87 5.00 -4.65
N GLY A 297 4.44 4.94 -3.45
CA GLY A 297 4.73 6.13 -2.65
C GLY A 297 5.67 7.12 -3.38
N GLY A 298 6.75 6.61 -3.98
CA GLY A 298 7.66 7.40 -4.81
C GLY A 298 6.97 8.00 -6.03
N PHE A 299 6.19 7.21 -6.77
CA PHE A 299 5.40 7.68 -7.91
C PHE A 299 4.45 8.82 -7.51
N LEU A 300 3.67 8.62 -6.44
CA LEU A 300 2.72 9.61 -5.95
C LEU A 300 3.40 10.90 -5.47
N SER A 301 4.62 10.83 -4.95
CA SER A 301 5.35 12.01 -4.49
C SER A 301 5.66 13.01 -5.61
N GLU A 302 5.92 12.53 -6.82
CA GLU A 302 6.12 13.36 -8.00
C GLU A 302 4.79 13.72 -8.68
N LEU A 303 3.81 12.81 -8.64
CA LEU A 303 2.46 13.08 -9.15
C LEU A 303 1.81 14.30 -8.48
N VAL A 304 1.91 14.41 -7.15
CA VAL A 304 1.33 15.54 -6.40
C VAL A 304 1.99 16.88 -6.73
N LYS A 305 3.22 16.86 -7.26
CA LYS A 305 3.95 18.02 -7.75
C LYS A 305 3.58 18.38 -9.20
N GLY A 306 2.80 17.50 -9.89
CA GLY A 306 2.42 17.67 -11.29
C GLY A 306 3.52 17.25 -12.27
N SER A 307 4.44 16.40 -11.86
CA SER A 307 5.50 15.87 -12.72
C SER A 307 4.96 14.93 -13.80
N GLU A 308 5.68 14.82 -14.90
CA GLU A 308 5.39 13.86 -15.98
C GLU A 308 5.53 12.41 -15.50
N VAL A 309 4.79 11.49 -16.13
CA VAL A 309 4.74 10.06 -15.76
C VAL A 309 6.14 9.44 -15.69
N ALA A 310 7.04 9.78 -16.62
CA ALA A 310 8.42 9.28 -16.62
C ALA A 310 9.15 9.60 -15.31
N ARG A 311 9.00 10.81 -14.79
CA ARG A 311 9.60 11.24 -13.53
C ARG A 311 8.92 10.56 -12.34
N CYS A 312 7.60 10.37 -12.38
CA CYS A 312 6.87 9.62 -11.36
C CYS A 312 7.38 8.16 -11.27
N VAL A 313 7.58 7.50 -12.42
CA VAL A 313 8.13 6.13 -12.46
C VAL A 313 9.57 6.10 -11.92
N ALA A 314 10.41 7.06 -12.30
CA ALA A 314 11.79 7.15 -11.79
C ALA A 314 11.82 7.32 -10.27
N ALA A 315 10.94 8.15 -9.70
CA ALA A 315 10.79 8.31 -8.25
C ALA A 315 10.29 7.03 -7.58
N GLY A 316 9.37 6.30 -8.23
CA GLY A 316 8.92 4.98 -7.79
C GLY A 316 10.05 3.96 -7.74
N HIS A 317 10.85 3.85 -8.80
CA HIS A 317 12.01 2.97 -8.84
C HIS A 317 13.05 3.34 -7.76
N TYR A 318 13.31 4.64 -7.58
CA TYR A 318 14.21 5.12 -6.54
C TYR A 318 13.73 4.70 -5.15
N ALA A 319 12.47 5.00 -4.82
CA ALA A 319 11.92 4.69 -3.51
C ALA A 319 11.90 3.17 -3.24
N ALA A 320 11.46 2.36 -4.21
CA ALA A 320 11.49 0.91 -4.09
C ALA A 320 12.91 0.39 -3.84
N ARG A 321 13.91 0.92 -4.58
CA ARG A 321 15.31 0.55 -4.43
C ARG A 321 15.87 0.89 -3.04
N GLU A 322 15.51 2.03 -2.46
CA GLU A 322 15.94 2.41 -1.11
C GLU A 322 15.33 1.47 -0.05
N ILE A 323 14.04 1.15 -0.17
CA ILE A 323 13.32 0.32 0.80
C ILE A 323 13.82 -1.13 0.79
N ILE A 324 14.05 -1.74 -0.37
CA ILE A 324 14.45 -3.15 -0.43
C ILE A 324 15.88 -3.42 0.10
N GLN A 325 16.63 -2.37 0.41
CA GLN A 325 17.93 -2.43 1.10
C GLN A 325 17.78 -2.36 2.63
N GLN A 326 16.56 -2.24 3.13
CA GLN A 326 16.24 -2.14 4.55
C GLN A 326 15.40 -3.34 5.01
N SER A 327 15.26 -3.46 6.32
CA SER A 327 14.40 -4.44 6.97
C SER A 327 13.03 -3.82 7.23
N GLY A 328 12.01 -4.13 6.40
CA GLY A 328 10.68 -3.51 6.45
C GLY A 328 10.63 -2.15 5.74
N CYS A 329 9.46 -1.49 5.79
CA CYS A 329 9.25 -0.18 5.17
C CYS A 329 9.90 0.95 6.00
N VAL A 330 11.22 0.98 5.98
CA VAL A 330 12.08 1.97 6.66
C VAL A 330 12.92 2.70 5.62
N PHE A 331 13.10 3.99 5.80
CA PHE A 331 13.80 4.85 4.85
C PHE A 331 14.80 5.78 5.55
N PRO A 332 15.86 6.24 4.86
CA PRO A 332 16.80 7.19 5.42
C PRO A 332 16.13 8.55 5.74
N PRO A 333 16.74 9.38 6.60
CA PRO A 333 16.11 10.65 7.01
C PRO A 333 15.73 11.58 5.86
N THR A 334 16.51 11.58 4.79
CA THR A 334 16.27 12.40 3.59
C THR A 334 16.45 11.58 2.32
N PRO A 335 15.54 11.72 1.32
CA PRO A 335 15.74 11.09 0.02
C PRO A 335 16.86 11.81 -0.74
N ASN A 336 17.59 11.06 -1.56
CA ASN A 336 18.59 11.59 -2.50
C ASN A 336 18.10 11.41 -3.95
N PHE A 337 16.90 11.90 -4.22
CA PHE A 337 16.28 11.87 -5.53
C PHE A 337 16.28 13.27 -6.15
N SER A 338 16.94 13.43 -7.29
CA SER A 338 17.12 14.71 -8.02
C SER A 338 16.37 14.75 -9.35
#